data_40bf6767a5baa069a02e613c97c198c5
#
_entry.id   40bf6767a5baa069a02e613c97c198c5
#
_cell.length_a   1.000
_cell.length_b   1.000
_cell.length_c   1.000
_cell.angle_alpha   90.00
_cell.angle_beta   90.00
_cell.angle_gamma   90.00
#
_symmetry.space_group_name_H-M   'P 1'
#
loop_
_entity.id
_entity.type
_entity.pdbx_description
1 polymer ?
#
loop_
_entity_poly.entity_id
_entity_poly.type
_entity_poly.pdbx_seq_one_letter_code
_entity_poly.pdbx_strand_id
1 'polypeptide(L)'
;MENQKKLPEIRTLSRSDMDKRIAFFANQSGSKLGLPDSKLPECTRELINIIGFEPPKGDSKHVSPLGNDNAQMPAINISEGFNLGFCRCKPGKGPLMHNHDTNETFMPITGKWRCEWNEGNELDFVDLGPCDVISFPPGSSRRFMNITEGNQDEEHLLLVVIAGNAPKAEFTDMAYKRIAEFDNQNN
;
A
#
# COMPACT_ATOMS: atom_id res chain seq x y z
N MET A 1 -9.58 17.32 32.61
CA MET A 1 -8.39 18.19 32.31
C MET A 1 -7.58 17.42 31.30
N GLU A 2 -7.65 17.81 30.03
CA GLU A 2 -6.78 17.24 28.99
C GLU A 2 -5.35 17.59 29.31
N ASN A 3 -4.51 16.57 29.46
CA ASN A 3 -3.05 16.74 29.58
C ASN A 3 -2.56 17.33 28.25
N GLN A 4 -2.43 18.65 28.16
CA GLN A 4 -1.80 19.28 27.00
C GLN A 4 -0.36 18.75 26.90
N LYS A 5 -0.13 17.90 25.93
CA LYS A 5 1.19 17.35 25.63
C LYS A 5 2.12 18.52 25.27
N LYS A 6 3.07 18.84 26.14
CA LYS A 6 4.07 19.90 25.89
C LYS A 6 4.82 19.56 24.60
N LEU A 7 5.02 20.56 23.75
CA LEU A 7 5.85 20.41 22.55
C LEU A 7 7.29 20.00 22.95
N PRO A 8 7.94 19.14 22.13
CA PRO A 8 9.36 18.81 22.35
C PRO A 8 10.23 20.07 22.32
N GLU A 9 11.36 20.01 23.02
CA GLU A 9 12.35 21.07 22.94
C GLU A 9 12.95 21.17 21.53
N ILE A 10 13.22 22.40 21.10
CA ILE A 10 13.87 22.68 19.82
C ILE A 10 15.30 22.13 19.90
N ARG A 11 15.67 21.33 18.92
CA ARG A 11 17.02 20.77 18.79
C ARG A 11 17.62 21.06 17.42
N THR A 12 18.93 21.20 17.37
CA THR A 12 19.67 21.28 16.11
C THR A 12 19.92 19.87 15.59
N LEU A 13 19.59 19.63 14.33
CA LEU A 13 19.82 18.35 13.66
C LEU A 13 21.07 18.46 12.79
N SER A 14 21.92 17.44 12.84
CA SER A 14 23.06 17.33 11.93
C SER A 14 22.62 16.90 10.54
N ARG A 15 23.47 17.13 9.53
CA ARG A 15 23.22 16.61 8.19
C ARG A 15 23.05 15.10 8.19
N SER A 16 23.88 14.37 8.93
CA SER A 16 23.82 12.92 9.04
C SER A 16 22.52 12.40 9.69
N ASP A 17 21.92 13.16 10.61
CA ASP A 17 20.60 12.81 11.16
C ASP A 17 19.50 12.96 10.11
N MET A 18 19.60 14.00 9.29
CA MET A 18 18.63 14.23 8.23
C MET A 18 18.79 13.28 7.05
N ASP A 19 20.01 12.85 6.71
CA ASP A 19 20.26 11.89 5.63
C ASP A 19 19.54 10.56 5.85
N LYS A 20 19.32 10.14 7.09
CA LYS A 20 18.54 8.94 7.44
C LYS A 20 17.03 9.12 7.27
N ARG A 21 16.58 10.33 6.98
CA ARG A 21 15.17 10.74 6.84
C ARG A 21 14.85 11.27 5.45
N ILE A 22 15.73 11.05 4.48
CA ILE A 22 15.57 11.50 3.10
C ILE A 22 15.59 10.27 2.18
N ALA A 23 14.59 10.17 1.34
CA ALA A 23 14.52 9.17 0.28
C ALA A 23 14.36 9.88 -1.07
N PHE A 24 15.25 9.59 -2.00
CA PHE A 24 15.14 10.06 -3.39
C PHE A 24 14.43 8.97 -4.19
N PHE A 25 13.25 9.26 -4.70
CA PHE A 25 12.42 8.28 -5.41
C PHE A 25 13.16 7.63 -6.60
N ALA A 26 13.98 8.39 -7.33
CA ALA A 26 14.77 7.88 -8.44
C ALA A 26 15.76 6.76 -8.05
N ASN A 27 16.10 6.66 -6.76
CA ASN A 27 17.02 5.65 -6.24
C ASN A 27 16.30 4.44 -5.62
N GLN A 28 14.95 4.43 -5.67
CA GLN A 28 14.17 3.37 -5.04
C GLN A 28 13.77 2.32 -6.08
N SER A 29 13.78 1.09 -5.64
CA SER A 29 13.21 -0.05 -6.34
C SER A 29 12.18 -0.72 -5.45
N GLY A 30 11.15 -1.30 -6.06
CA GLY A 30 10.12 -2.03 -5.36
C GLY A 30 10.20 -3.52 -5.59
N SER A 31 9.24 -4.25 -5.02
CA SER A 31 9.03 -5.67 -5.29
C SER A 31 7.69 -5.89 -5.99
N LYS A 32 7.70 -6.90 -6.86
CA LYS A 32 6.49 -7.42 -7.53
C LYS A 32 6.01 -8.72 -6.88
N LEU A 33 6.65 -9.15 -5.80
CA LEU A 33 6.41 -10.41 -5.10
C LEU A 33 6.01 -10.13 -3.64
N GLY A 34 5.72 -11.20 -2.91
CA GLY A 34 5.56 -11.13 -1.44
C GLY A 34 4.11 -11.06 -0.96
N LEU A 35 3.14 -10.76 -1.81
CA LEU A 35 1.72 -10.85 -1.47
C LEU A 35 1.08 -12.08 -2.14
N PRO A 36 0.09 -12.70 -1.49
CA PRO A 36 -0.59 -13.89 -2.03
C PRO A 36 -1.20 -13.70 -3.42
N ASP A 37 -1.69 -12.49 -3.73
CA ASP A 37 -2.28 -12.13 -5.02
C ASP A 37 -1.26 -11.72 -6.10
N SER A 38 0.03 -11.55 -5.75
CA SER A 38 1.06 -11.06 -6.70
C SER A 38 1.27 -11.97 -7.91
N LYS A 39 0.92 -13.26 -7.80
CA LYS A 39 0.98 -14.25 -8.87
C LYS A 39 -0.13 -14.13 -9.92
N LEU A 40 -1.22 -13.44 -9.59
CA LEU A 40 -2.34 -13.23 -10.49
C LEU A 40 -1.98 -12.18 -11.56
N PRO A 41 -2.21 -12.46 -12.86
CA PRO A 41 -1.89 -11.51 -13.92
C PRO A 41 -2.54 -10.13 -13.74
N GLU A 42 -3.78 -10.08 -13.24
CA GLU A 42 -4.54 -8.86 -12.96
C GLU A 42 -4.01 -8.09 -11.75
N CYS A 43 -3.20 -8.72 -10.90
CA CYS A 43 -2.68 -8.11 -9.66
C CYS A 43 -1.20 -7.72 -9.77
N THR A 44 -0.61 -7.83 -10.95
CA THR A 44 0.80 -7.49 -11.15
C THR A 44 1.05 -6.02 -10.88
N ARG A 45 1.84 -5.74 -9.85
CA ARG A 45 2.22 -4.39 -9.42
C ARG A 45 3.56 -4.40 -8.72
N GLU A 46 4.22 -3.27 -8.70
CA GLU A 46 5.43 -3.03 -7.92
C GLU A 46 5.10 -2.17 -6.70
N LEU A 47 5.50 -2.63 -5.53
CA LEU A 47 5.34 -1.93 -4.27
C LEU A 47 6.69 -1.38 -3.83
N ILE A 48 6.76 -0.07 -3.57
CA ILE A 48 8.01 0.65 -3.24
C ILE A 48 7.89 1.17 -1.81
N ASN A 49 8.71 0.64 -0.91
CA ASN A 49 8.69 0.98 0.52
C ASN A 49 9.55 2.21 0.81
N ILE A 50 8.94 3.29 1.24
CA ILE A 50 9.65 4.53 1.53
C ILE A 50 9.83 4.72 3.05
N ILE A 51 8.75 4.65 3.83
CA ILE A 51 8.79 4.81 5.29
C ILE A 51 8.08 3.65 5.95
N GLY A 52 8.72 3.01 6.90
CA GLY A 52 8.12 1.98 7.74
C GLY A 52 7.94 0.64 7.03
N PHE A 53 6.72 0.11 7.02
CA PHE A 53 6.31 -1.18 6.47
C PHE A 53 7.19 -2.36 6.88
N GLU A 54 7.19 -2.65 8.18
CA GLU A 54 7.77 -3.90 8.69
C GLU A 54 6.71 -5.01 8.69
N PRO A 55 7.09 -6.27 8.44
CA PRO A 55 6.19 -7.41 8.63
C PRO A 55 5.68 -7.51 10.07
N PRO A 56 4.40 -7.85 10.31
CA PRO A 56 3.88 -8.08 11.65
C PRO A 56 4.64 -9.20 12.34
N LYS A 57 5.23 -8.94 13.50
CA LYS A 57 6.01 -9.93 14.26
C LYS A 57 5.08 -10.93 14.97
N GLY A 58 5.35 -12.22 14.79
CA GLY A 58 4.64 -13.30 15.50
C GLY A 58 3.21 -13.57 14.98
N ASP A 59 2.84 -13.03 13.84
CA ASP A 59 1.54 -13.23 13.23
C ASP A 59 1.68 -14.02 11.92
N SER A 60 1.11 -15.22 11.88
CA SER A 60 1.13 -16.09 10.68
C SER A 60 -0.10 -15.91 9.77
N LYS A 61 -1.12 -15.18 10.22
CA LYS A 61 -2.38 -15.01 9.50
C LYS A 61 -2.42 -13.70 8.68
N HIS A 62 -1.67 -12.70 9.11
CA HIS A 62 -1.67 -11.39 8.49
C HIS A 62 -0.33 -11.14 7.78
N VAL A 63 -0.39 -10.41 6.70
CA VAL A 63 0.78 -9.97 5.96
C VAL A 63 1.00 -8.47 6.14
N SER A 64 2.23 -8.03 5.94
CA SER A 64 2.48 -6.59 5.75
C SER A 64 1.75 -6.12 4.50
N PRO A 65 1.21 -4.90 4.45
CA PRO A 65 0.59 -4.34 3.24
C PRO A 65 1.49 -4.35 2.00
N LEU A 66 2.81 -4.45 2.19
CA LEU A 66 3.79 -4.63 1.12
C LEU A 66 4.29 -6.07 0.95
N GLY A 67 3.70 -7.02 1.69
CA GLY A 67 4.10 -8.44 1.66
C GLY A 67 5.31 -8.73 2.53
N ASN A 68 5.83 -9.95 2.39
CA ASN A 68 6.91 -10.50 3.21
C ASN A 68 8.26 -10.57 2.47
N ASP A 69 8.42 -9.81 1.40
CA ASP A 69 9.68 -9.78 0.66
C ASP A 69 10.73 -8.99 1.46
N ASN A 70 11.72 -9.71 2.00
CA ASN A 70 12.84 -9.12 2.75
C ASN A 70 13.71 -8.15 1.92
N ALA A 71 13.58 -8.15 0.59
CA ALA A 71 14.26 -7.18 -0.27
C ALA A 71 13.66 -5.77 -0.17
N GLN A 72 12.53 -5.62 0.52
CA GLN A 72 11.80 -4.34 0.65
C GLN A 72 12.02 -3.64 1.98
N MET A 73 13.24 -3.52 2.42
CA MET A 73 13.52 -2.63 3.55
C MET A 73 13.13 -1.19 3.18
N PRO A 74 12.49 -0.45 4.11
CA PRO A 74 12.13 0.93 3.85
C PRO A 74 13.37 1.80 3.62
N ALA A 75 13.28 2.74 2.69
CA ALA A 75 14.35 3.72 2.48
C ALA A 75 14.61 4.57 3.73
N ILE A 76 13.55 4.87 4.49
CA ILE A 76 13.59 5.53 5.79
C ILE A 76 13.13 4.50 6.83
N ASN A 77 14.08 3.81 7.44
CA ASN A 77 13.83 2.77 8.43
C ASN A 77 13.64 3.36 9.83
N ILE A 78 12.59 4.15 10.00
CA ILE A 78 12.25 4.85 11.25
C ILE A 78 10.74 4.70 11.47
N SER A 79 10.34 4.37 12.68
CA SER A 79 8.93 4.32 13.08
C SER A 79 8.38 5.72 13.29
N GLU A 80 7.52 6.17 12.38
CA GLU A 80 6.94 7.54 12.39
C GLU A 80 5.45 7.55 12.81
N GLY A 81 4.89 6.39 13.20
CA GLY A 81 3.45 6.26 13.50
C GLY A 81 2.57 6.13 12.26
N PHE A 82 3.17 6.08 11.09
CA PHE A 82 2.56 5.77 9.80
C PHE A 82 3.59 5.10 8.89
N ASN A 83 3.11 4.48 7.82
CA ASN A 83 3.92 3.93 6.75
C ASN A 83 3.57 4.65 5.45
N LEU A 84 4.56 4.85 4.59
CA LEU A 84 4.40 5.49 3.31
C LEU A 84 5.13 4.70 2.24
N GLY A 85 4.43 4.41 1.15
CA GLY A 85 4.99 3.75 -0.01
C GLY A 85 4.30 4.17 -1.29
N PHE A 86 4.74 3.58 -2.39
CA PHE A 86 4.09 3.75 -3.68
C PHE A 86 3.74 2.40 -4.28
N CYS A 87 2.60 2.37 -4.98
CA CYS A 87 2.26 1.30 -5.91
C CYS A 87 2.47 1.80 -7.34
N ARG A 88 3.15 1.00 -8.16
CA ARG A 88 3.36 1.26 -9.58
C ARG A 88 2.85 0.08 -10.39
N CYS A 89 1.95 0.33 -11.32
CA CYS A 89 1.44 -0.71 -12.21
C CYS A 89 0.87 -0.14 -13.52
N LYS A 90 0.72 -1.04 -14.50
CA LYS A 90 0.07 -0.76 -15.78
C LYS A 90 -1.45 -0.63 -15.60
N PRO A 91 -2.16 -0.03 -16.59
CA PRO A 91 -3.63 -0.05 -16.64
C PRO A 91 -4.23 -1.46 -16.48
N GLY A 92 -5.39 -1.54 -15.84
CA GLY A 92 -6.09 -2.77 -15.54
C GLY A 92 -5.49 -3.60 -14.39
N LYS A 93 -4.48 -3.10 -13.68
CA LYS A 93 -3.81 -3.80 -12.57
C LYS A 93 -4.12 -3.14 -11.23
N GLY A 94 -4.13 -3.98 -10.17
CA GLY A 94 -4.34 -3.57 -8.78
C GLY A 94 -4.46 -4.79 -7.87
N PRO A 95 -4.54 -4.63 -6.55
CA PRO A 95 -4.72 -5.74 -5.61
C PRO A 95 -6.13 -6.34 -5.69
N LEU A 96 -6.28 -7.55 -5.16
CA LEU A 96 -7.60 -8.05 -4.79
C LEU A 96 -8.17 -7.28 -3.59
N MET A 97 -9.46 -7.49 -3.32
CA MET A 97 -10.15 -6.88 -2.20
C MET A 97 -9.54 -7.36 -0.87
N HIS A 98 -9.21 -6.40 0.00
CA HIS A 98 -8.55 -6.65 1.29
C HIS A 98 -8.96 -5.59 2.31
N ASN A 99 -8.60 -5.80 3.57
CA ASN A 99 -8.79 -4.81 4.64
C ASN A 99 -7.50 -4.63 5.46
N HIS A 100 -7.49 -3.57 6.29
CA HIS A 100 -6.44 -3.30 7.25
C HIS A 100 -7.03 -3.02 8.64
N ASP A 101 -6.22 -3.22 9.68
CA ASP A 101 -6.55 -2.87 11.06
C ASP A 101 -6.40 -1.38 11.36
N THR A 102 -5.91 -0.59 10.41
CA THR A 102 -5.70 0.86 10.53
C THR A 102 -6.24 1.60 9.31
N ASN A 103 -6.22 2.94 9.37
CA ASN A 103 -6.61 3.79 8.24
C ASN A 103 -5.60 3.65 7.10
N GLU A 104 -6.11 3.64 5.87
CA GLU A 104 -5.30 3.70 4.66
C GLU A 104 -5.76 4.85 3.76
N THR A 105 -4.81 5.56 3.18
CA THR A 105 -5.06 6.72 2.31
C THR A 105 -4.34 6.55 1.00
N PHE A 106 -5.05 6.81 -0.11
CA PHE A 106 -4.52 6.79 -1.47
C PHE A 106 -4.54 8.17 -2.10
N MET A 107 -3.49 8.47 -2.88
CA MET A 107 -3.42 9.66 -3.72
C MET A 107 -2.71 9.31 -5.03
N PRO A 108 -3.38 9.35 -6.19
CA PRO A 108 -2.71 9.23 -7.48
C PRO A 108 -1.63 10.31 -7.64
N ILE A 109 -0.43 9.91 -8.03
CA ILE A 109 0.63 10.83 -8.45
C ILE A 109 0.56 11.01 -9.96
N THR A 110 0.35 9.91 -10.69
CA THR A 110 0.13 9.91 -12.13
C THR A 110 -1.02 8.97 -12.50
N GLY A 111 -1.63 9.21 -13.66
CA GLY A 111 -2.70 8.37 -14.18
C GLY A 111 -4.05 8.58 -13.48
N LYS A 112 -4.98 7.68 -13.78
CA LYS A 112 -6.33 7.66 -13.22
C LYS A 112 -6.56 6.33 -12.51
N TRP A 113 -7.11 6.40 -11.29
CA TRP A 113 -7.25 5.23 -10.43
C TRP A 113 -8.68 5.10 -9.92
N ARG A 114 -9.20 3.87 -9.99
CA ARG A 114 -10.47 3.52 -9.36
C ARG A 114 -10.18 2.96 -7.98
N CYS A 115 -10.80 3.53 -6.96
CA CYS A 115 -10.84 2.99 -5.62
C CYS A 115 -12.22 2.41 -5.38
N GLU A 116 -12.27 1.14 -4.99
CA GLU A 116 -13.51 0.40 -4.76
C GLU A 116 -13.58 -0.03 -3.29
N TRP A 117 -14.79 -0.10 -2.75
CA TRP A 117 -15.07 -0.62 -1.41
C TRP A 117 -16.33 -1.47 -1.38
N ASN A 118 -16.46 -2.27 -0.33
CA ASN A 118 -17.43 -3.34 -0.16
C ASN A 118 -17.29 -4.45 -1.21
N GLU A 119 -18.15 -5.45 -1.17
CA GLU A 119 -18.16 -6.57 -2.11
C GLU A 119 -19.58 -6.95 -2.53
N GLY A 120 -19.69 -7.72 -3.60
CA GLY A 120 -20.96 -8.21 -4.11
C GLY A 120 -21.90 -7.10 -4.54
N ASN A 121 -23.14 -7.13 -4.07
CA ASN A 121 -24.16 -6.16 -4.44
C ASN A 121 -23.97 -4.78 -3.81
N GLU A 122 -23.12 -4.67 -2.81
CA GLU A 122 -22.81 -3.43 -2.09
C GLU A 122 -21.54 -2.74 -2.63
N LEU A 123 -20.94 -3.28 -3.69
CA LEU A 123 -19.75 -2.70 -4.30
C LEU A 123 -20.04 -1.29 -4.79
N ASP A 124 -19.19 -0.36 -4.38
CA ASP A 124 -19.22 1.03 -4.81
C ASP A 124 -17.80 1.52 -5.11
N PHE A 125 -17.65 2.62 -5.81
CA PHE A 125 -16.36 3.10 -6.26
C PHE A 125 -16.30 4.61 -6.48
N VAL A 126 -15.09 5.11 -6.57
CA VAL A 126 -14.76 6.46 -7.07
C VAL A 126 -13.55 6.41 -7.97
N ASP A 127 -13.55 7.20 -9.03
CA ASP A 127 -12.42 7.40 -9.93
C ASP A 127 -11.67 8.67 -9.53
N LEU A 128 -10.36 8.54 -9.26
CA LEU A 128 -9.48 9.60 -8.81
C LEU A 128 -8.45 9.95 -9.88
N GLY A 129 -8.22 11.23 -10.07
CA GLY A 129 -7.11 11.78 -10.85
C GLY A 129 -5.93 12.20 -9.96
N PRO A 130 -4.84 12.71 -10.57
CA PRO A 130 -3.67 13.16 -9.80
C PRO A 130 -4.01 14.18 -8.73
N CYS A 131 -3.50 13.95 -7.51
CA CYS A 131 -3.71 14.76 -6.31
C CYS A 131 -5.11 14.65 -5.65
N ASP A 132 -6.05 13.89 -6.20
CA ASP A 132 -7.26 13.52 -5.47
C ASP A 132 -6.91 12.57 -4.33
N VAL A 133 -7.70 12.59 -3.24
CA VAL A 133 -7.41 11.79 -2.05
C VAL A 133 -8.65 11.02 -1.60
N ILE A 134 -8.46 9.76 -1.25
CA ILE A 134 -9.44 8.95 -0.53
C ILE A 134 -8.79 8.35 0.72
N SER A 135 -9.55 8.27 1.82
CA SER A 135 -9.10 7.63 3.06
C SER A 135 -10.11 6.59 3.52
N PHE A 136 -9.66 5.37 3.72
CA PHE A 136 -10.46 4.24 4.18
C PHE A 136 -10.31 4.05 5.69
N PRO A 137 -11.41 3.89 6.44
CA PRO A 137 -11.34 3.55 7.85
C PRO A 137 -10.89 2.09 8.06
N PRO A 138 -10.44 1.75 9.29
CA PRO A 138 -10.11 0.36 9.64
C PRO A 138 -11.28 -0.58 9.37
N GLY A 139 -10.97 -1.79 8.90
CA GLY A 139 -11.94 -2.86 8.68
C GLY A 139 -12.81 -2.72 7.42
N SER A 140 -12.69 -1.63 6.65
CA SER A 140 -13.36 -1.56 5.35
C SER A 140 -12.64 -2.44 4.33
N SER A 141 -13.39 -3.30 3.62
CA SER A 141 -12.86 -3.98 2.45
C SER A 141 -12.68 -2.97 1.32
N ARG A 142 -11.49 -2.97 0.68
CA ARG A 142 -11.17 -2.05 -0.40
C ARG A 142 -10.13 -2.61 -1.35
N ARG A 143 -10.08 -2.03 -2.53
CA ARG A 143 -8.99 -2.19 -3.49
C ARG A 143 -8.86 -0.94 -4.35
N PHE A 144 -7.77 -0.86 -5.08
CA PHE A 144 -7.58 0.14 -6.13
C PHE A 144 -7.22 -0.55 -7.45
N MET A 145 -7.47 0.12 -8.56
CA MET A 145 -7.09 -0.34 -9.89
C MET A 145 -6.65 0.85 -10.73
N ASN A 146 -5.55 0.70 -11.45
CA ASN A 146 -5.16 1.68 -12.45
C ASN A 146 -6.14 1.58 -13.64
N ILE A 147 -6.87 2.65 -13.91
CA ILE A 147 -7.85 2.75 -15.01
C ILE A 147 -7.44 3.79 -16.05
N THR A 148 -6.15 4.14 -16.10
CA THR A 148 -5.65 5.11 -17.09
C THR A 148 -5.89 4.60 -18.50
N GLU A 149 -6.43 5.47 -19.32
CA GLU A 149 -6.64 5.21 -20.74
C GLU A 149 -5.39 5.53 -21.57
N GLY A 150 -5.34 5.06 -22.80
CA GLY A 150 -4.25 5.32 -23.74
C GLY A 150 -3.21 4.21 -23.77
N ASN A 151 -1.94 4.51 -23.48
CA ASN A 151 -0.85 3.54 -23.57
C ASN A 151 -0.94 2.49 -22.46
N GLN A 152 -1.33 1.26 -22.83
CA GLN A 152 -1.50 0.14 -21.88
C GLN A 152 -0.16 -0.40 -21.32
N ASP A 153 0.96 0.02 -21.86
CA ASP A 153 2.29 -0.36 -21.39
C ASP A 153 2.90 0.67 -20.43
N GLU A 154 2.30 1.84 -20.30
CA GLU A 154 2.75 2.88 -19.39
C GLU A 154 2.33 2.57 -17.95
N GLU A 155 3.31 2.60 -17.04
CA GLU A 155 3.05 2.41 -15.62
C GLU A 155 2.75 3.75 -14.94
N HIS A 156 1.76 3.74 -14.05
CA HIS A 156 1.35 4.91 -13.27
C HIS A 156 1.58 4.69 -11.78
N LEU A 157 1.63 5.79 -11.03
CA LEU A 157 2.07 5.80 -9.63
C LEU A 157 0.95 6.27 -8.70
N LEU A 158 0.69 5.47 -7.67
CA LEU A 158 -0.22 5.74 -6.57
C LEU A 158 0.57 5.86 -5.27
N LEU A 159 0.40 6.95 -4.53
CA LEU A 159 0.89 7.07 -3.15
C LEU A 159 -0.03 6.30 -2.22
N VAL A 160 0.55 5.57 -1.29
CA VAL A 160 -0.13 4.81 -0.23
C VAL A 160 0.41 5.23 1.12
N VAL A 161 -0.48 5.63 2.02
CA VAL A 161 -0.15 5.95 3.41
C VAL A 161 -1.05 5.12 4.32
N ILE A 162 -0.44 4.38 5.25
CA ILE A 162 -1.16 3.54 6.22
C ILE A 162 -0.73 3.94 7.62
N ALA A 163 -1.70 4.17 8.50
CA ALA A 163 -1.44 4.53 9.90
C ALA A 163 -0.83 3.34 10.67
N GLY A 164 -0.12 3.66 11.76
CA GLY A 164 0.54 2.66 12.63
C GLY A 164 1.96 2.31 12.18
N ASN A 165 2.68 1.58 13.05
CA ASN A 165 4.07 1.19 12.78
C ASN A 165 4.19 -0.20 12.14
N ALA A 166 3.20 -1.07 12.34
CA ALA A 166 3.14 -2.42 11.76
C ALA A 166 1.68 -2.78 11.41
N PRO A 167 1.08 -2.09 10.42
CA PRO A 167 -0.28 -2.36 10.00
C PRO A 167 -0.40 -3.78 9.43
N LYS A 168 -1.56 -4.40 9.65
CA LYS A 168 -1.89 -5.72 9.15
C LYS A 168 -2.76 -5.63 7.90
N ALA A 169 -2.58 -6.56 6.99
CA ALA A 169 -3.45 -6.74 5.83
C ALA A 169 -4.07 -8.14 5.84
N GLU A 170 -5.32 -8.23 5.47
CA GLU A 170 -6.06 -9.46 5.31
C GLU A 170 -6.91 -9.39 4.04
N PHE A 171 -6.82 -10.42 3.19
CA PHE A 171 -7.68 -10.54 2.03
C PHE A 171 -9.09 -10.99 2.44
N THR A 172 -10.09 -10.61 1.66
CA THR A 172 -11.46 -11.10 1.84
C THR A 172 -11.58 -12.58 1.43
N ASP A 173 -12.65 -13.24 1.88
CA ASP A 173 -12.93 -14.64 1.51
C ASP A 173 -13.04 -14.82 -0.02
N MET A 174 -13.64 -13.85 -0.73
CA MET A 174 -13.72 -13.86 -2.19
C MET A 174 -12.35 -13.75 -2.85
N ALA A 175 -11.47 -12.92 -2.30
CA ALA A 175 -10.10 -12.79 -2.77
C ALA A 175 -9.29 -14.08 -2.56
N TYR A 176 -9.39 -14.70 -1.39
CA TYR A 176 -8.75 -16.00 -1.13
C TYR A 176 -9.27 -17.10 -2.06
N LYS A 177 -10.57 -17.14 -2.33
CA LYS A 177 -11.15 -18.07 -3.30
C LYS A 177 -10.54 -17.87 -4.69
N ARG A 178 -10.43 -16.63 -5.16
CA ARG A 178 -9.81 -16.32 -6.46
C ARG A 178 -8.35 -16.77 -6.55
N ILE A 179 -7.58 -16.59 -5.46
CA ILE A 179 -6.19 -17.05 -5.37
C ILE A 179 -6.12 -18.57 -5.48
N ALA A 180 -6.97 -19.29 -4.73
CA ALA A 180 -7.02 -20.76 -4.74
C ALA A 180 -7.45 -21.31 -6.11
N GLU A 181 -8.40 -20.69 -6.78
CA GLU A 181 -8.80 -21.06 -8.15
C GLU A 181 -7.64 -20.96 -9.14
N PHE A 182 -6.84 -19.90 -9.04
CA PHE A 182 -5.66 -19.74 -9.88
C PHE A 182 -4.60 -20.81 -9.61
N ASP A 183 -4.35 -21.14 -8.36
CA ASP A 183 -3.40 -22.20 -7.99
C ASP A 183 -3.81 -23.56 -8.54
N ASN A 184 -5.11 -23.90 -8.45
CA ASN A 184 -5.64 -25.16 -8.96
C ASN A 184 -5.58 -25.29 -10.49
N GLN A 185 -5.56 -24.18 -11.21
CA GLN A 185 -5.47 -24.15 -12.69
C GLN A 185 -4.02 -24.25 -13.20
N ASN A 186 -3.03 -23.96 -12.33
CA ASN A 186 -1.62 -23.86 -12.72
C ASN A 186 -0.71 -24.91 -12.04
N ASN A 187 -1.32 -25.86 -11.28
CA ASN A 187 -0.71 -27.08 -10.75
C ASN A 187 -1.15 -28.28 -11.56
#